data_7a4134ff0f6a9d28c4038a9523f00cfa
#
_entry.id   7a4134ff0f6a9d28c4038a9523f00cfa
#
_cell.length_a   1.000
_cell.length_b   1.000
_cell.length_c   1.000
_cell.angle_alpha   90.00
_cell.angle_beta   90.00
_cell.angle_gamma   90.00
#
_symmetry.space_group_name_H-M   'P 1'
#
loop_
_entity.id
_entity.type
_entity.pdbx_description
1 polymer ?
#
loop_
_entity_poly.entity_id
_entity_poly.type
_entity_poly.pdbx_seq_one_letter_code
_entity_poly.pdbx_strand_id
1 'polypeptide(L)'
;FAVSSVDAAKLYYECFRDQQKNSQTTQRPLKVATIFSFAANEEQDAVGDIQDESFDVSAMSSSAKEFLSAAIADYNALFKTNFSVDSNGFQNYYRDLAKQVKAKEIDLLIVVGMFLTGFDAPMLNTLFVDKNLRYHGLMQAFSRTNRIFDATKTFGNIVTFRDLEQATIDAITLF
;
A
#
# COMPACT_ATOMS: atom_id res chain seq x y z
N PHE A 1 -3.93 -0.60 -2.04
CA PHE A 1 -4.77 0.40 -1.41
C PHE A 1 -3.87 1.47 -0.78
N ALA A 2 -3.88 2.68 -1.32
CA ALA A 2 -3.13 3.82 -0.82
C ALA A 2 -3.98 4.59 0.19
N VAL A 3 -3.46 4.78 1.40
CA VAL A 3 -4.15 5.49 2.49
C VAL A 3 -3.32 6.65 3.03
N SER A 4 -3.97 7.58 3.72
CA SER A 4 -3.38 8.86 4.13
C SER A 4 -2.45 8.77 5.35
N SER A 5 -2.63 7.77 6.21
CA SER A 5 -1.88 7.67 7.46
C SER A 5 -1.71 6.23 7.93
N VAL A 6 -0.80 6.03 8.89
CA VAL A 6 -0.59 4.73 9.55
C VAL A 6 -1.83 4.30 10.31
N ASP A 7 -2.55 5.23 10.94
CA ASP A 7 -3.81 4.93 11.64
C ASP A 7 -4.89 4.47 10.67
N ALA A 8 -5.00 5.10 9.50
CA ALA A 8 -5.90 4.64 8.44
C ALA A 8 -5.50 3.25 7.93
N ALA A 9 -4.20 2.99 7.73
CA ALA A 9 -3.71 1.66 7.33
C ALA A 9 -4.07 0.60 8.37
N LYS A 10 -3.90 0.90 9.65
CA LYS A 10 -4.29 0.02 10.76
C LYS A 10 -5.79 -0.27 10.75
N LEU A 11 -6.60 0.77 10.65
CA LEU A 11 -8.07 0.64 10.61
C LEU A 11 -8.52 -0.28 9.48
N TYR A 12 -8.06 -0.04 8.25
CA TYR A 12 -8.43 -0.87 7.10
C TYR A 12 -7.90 -2.30 7.25
N TYR A 13 -6.66 -2.48 7.70
CA TYR A 13 -6.09 -3.80 7.91
C TYR A 13 -6.88 -4.63 8.91
N GLU A 14 -7.24 -4.03 10.06
CA GLU A 14 -8.06 -4.67 11.08
C GLU A 14 -9.48 -4.96 10.56
N CYS A 15 -10.11 -4.03 9.86
CA CYS A 15 -11.42 -4.25 9.23
C CYS A 15 -11.41 -5.45 8.27
N PHE A 16 -10.43 -5.56 7.38
CA PHE A 16 -10.33 -6.71 6.48
C PHE A 16 -10.13 -8.02 7.25
N ARG A 17 -9.26 -8.01 8.25
CA ARG A 17 -9.01 -9.18 9.10
C ARG A 17 -10.26 -9.64 9.84
N ASP A 18 -11.00 -8.71 10.43
CA ASP A 18 -12.19 -9.03 11.22
C ASP A 18 -13.37 -9.45 10.33
N GLN A 19 -13.55 -8.82 9.19
CA GLN A 19 -14.55 -9.23 8.21
C GLN A 19 -14.29 -10.67 7.71
N GLN A 20 -13.03 -11.03 7.47
CA GLN A 20 -12.68 -12.38 7.03
C GLN A 20 -12.90 -13.44 8.13
N LYS A 21 -12.66 -13.10 9.41
CA LYS A 21 -12.94 -14.00 10.54
C LYS A 21 -14.44 -14.26 10.71
N ASN A 22 -15.25 -13.22 10.46
CA ASN A 22 -16.71 -13.28 10.64
C ASN A 22 -17.45 -13.74 9.39
N SER A 23 -16.77 -13.88 8.26
CA SER A 23 -17.37 -14.27 7.00
C SER A 23 -17.67 -15.77 6.99
N GLN A 24 -18.92 -16.14 6.70
CA GLN A 24 -19.34 -17.52 6.46
C GLN A 24 -19.15 -17.94 4.98
N THR A 25 -18.39 -17.16 4.20
CA THR A 25 -18.16 -17.46 2.79
C THR A 25 -17.29 -18.72 2.62
N THR A 26 -17.57 -19.47 1.60
CA THR A 26 -16.75 -20.64 1.19
C THR A 26 -15.51 -20.24 0.39
N GLN A 27 -15.36 -18.96 0.08
CA GLN A 27 -14.19 -18.46 -0.64
C GLN A 27 -12.97 -18.42 0.28
N ARG A 28 -11.78 -18.61 -0.30
CA ARG A 28 -10.55 -18.48 0.45
C ARG A 28 -10.40 -17.05 1.00
N PRO A 29 -9.84 -16.88 2.20
CA PRO A 29 -9.56 -15.56 2.71
C PRO A 29 -8.53 -14.82 1.84
N LEU A 30 -8.67 -13.50 1.74
CA LEU A 30 -7.71 -12.64 1.06
C LEU A 30 -6.39 -12.62 1.84
N LYS A 31 -5.29 -12.71 1.12
CA LYS A 31 -3.96 -12.47 1.65
C LYS A 31 -3.72 -10.96 1.67
N VAL A 32 -3.88 -10.36 2.83
CA VAL A 32 -3.72 -8.92 3.06
C VAL A 32 -2.36 -8.65 3.69
N ALA A 33 -1.63 -7.69 3.15
CA ALA A 33 -0.37 -7.21 3.72
C ALA A 33 -0.36 -5.68 3.81
N THR A 34 0.50 -5.12 4.65
CA THR A 34 0.69 -3.67 4.78
C THR A 34 2.14 -3.30 4.92
N ILE A 35 2.51 -2.14 4.40
CA ILE A 35 3.84 -1.56 4.59
C ILE A 35 3.77 -0.04 4.60
N PHE A 36 4.58 0.59 5.44
CA PHE A 36 4.71 2.04 5.55
C PHE A 36 6.06 2.43 6.16
N SER A 37 6.51 3.66 5.94
CA SER A 37 7.71 4.24 6.56
C SER A 37 7.33 5.14 7.73
N PHE A 38 8.35 5.63 8.49
CA PHE A 38 8.11 6.52 9.62
C PHE A 38 7.55 7.90 9.21
N ALA A 39 7.89 8.37 8.01
CA ALA A 39 7.45 9.65 7.45
C ALA A 39 6.13 9.53 6.66
N ALA A 40 5.34 8.50 6.94
CA ALA A 40 4.22 8.12 6.09
C ALA A 40 2.93 8.92 6.32
N ASN A 41 2.83 9.66 7.43
CA ASN A 41 1.61 10.44 7.69
C ASN A 41 1.56 11.65 6.76
N GLU A 42 0.40 11.85 6.16
CA GLU A 42 0.10 13.04 5.37
C GLU A 42 0.06 14.25 6.31
N GLU A 43 0.95 15.22 6.11
CA GLU A 43 0.84 16.52 6.76
C GLU A 43 -0.37 17.25 6.20
N GLN A 44 -1.11 17.99 7.06
CA GLN A 44 -2.33 18.69 6.64
C GLN A 44 -2.09 19.70 5.51
N ASP A 45 -0.87 20.22 5.41
CA ASP A 45 -0.44 21.20 4.39
C ASP A 45 0.45 20.57 3.29
N ALA A 46 0.59 19.26 3.25
CA ALA A 46 1.41 18.61 2.24
C ALA A 46 0.86 18.85 0.83
N VAL A 47 1.74 19.22 -0.09
CA VAL A 47 1.40 19.59 -1.48
C VAL A 47 0.98 18.36 -2.31
N GLY A 48 0.74 17.22 -1.68
CA GLY A 48 0.30 15.98 -2.34
C GLY A 48 1.43 15.20 -3.00
N ASP A 49 2.68 15.54 -2.72
CA ASP A 49 3.85 14.77 -3.16
C ASP A 49 4.01 13.49 -2.35
N ILE A 50 4.45 12.43 -3.03
CA ILE A 50 4.80 11.17 -2.38
C ILE A 50 6.24 11.30 -1.90
N GLN A 51 6.45 11.18 -0.60
CA GLN A 51 7.77 11.22 0.01
C GLN A 51 8.62 10.02 -0.43
N ASP A 52 9.95 10.19 -0.44
CA ASP A 52 10.88 9.11 -0.70
C ASP A 52 10.74 7.97 0.33
N GLU A 53 10.92 6.73 -0.14
CA GLU A 53 10.84 5.56 0.72
C GLU A 53 11.98 5.56 1.74
N SER A 54 11.65 5.49 3.03
CA SER A 54 12.63 5.38 4.11
C SER A 54 12.50 4.04 4.83
N PHE A 55 13.64 3.38 5.01
CA PHE A 55 13.74 2.12 5.75
C PHE A 55 14.14 2.30 7.21
N ASP A 56 14.28 3.55 7.67
CA ASP A 56 14.58 3.83 9.07
C ASP A 56 13.33 3.66 9.93
N VAL A 57 13.30 2.57 10.69
CA VAL A 57 12.21 2.27 11.62
C VAL A 57 12.42 2.89 13.01
N SER A 58 13.59 3.51 13.27
CA SER A 58 13.92 4.07 14.58
C SER A 58 13.01 5.25 14.94
N ALA A 59 12.65 6.06 13.95
CA ALA A 59 11.82 7.24 14.09
C ALA A 59 10.30 6.96 14.14
N MET A 60 9.87 5.72 13.95
CA MET A 60 8.45 5.34 14.09
C MET A 60 7.98 5.47 15.53
N SER A 61 6.73 5.91 15.73
CA SER A 61 6.07 5.86 17.04
C SER A 61 5.94 4.43 17.56
N SER A 62 5.81 4.27 18.88
CA SER A 62 5.61 2.95 19.50
C SER A 62 4.37 2.25 18.93
N SER A 63 3.26 2.96 18.77
CA SER A 63 2.02 2.42 18.21
C SER A 63 2.18 1.95 16.76
N ALA A 64 2.92 2.72 15.93
CA ALA A 64 3.20 2.31 14.54
C ALA A 64 4.09 1.07 14.48
N LYS A 65 5.10 0.98 15.35
CA LYS A 65 5.98 -0.21 15.46
C LYS A 65 5.20 -1.45 15.91
N GLU A 66 4.33 -1.30 16.90
CA GLU A 66 3.47 -2.41 17.37
C GLU A 66 2.56 -2.92 16.25
N PHE A 67 1.90 -2.02 15.54
CA PHE A 67 1.06 -2.38 14.40
C PHE A 67 1.87 -3.07 13.30
N LEU A 68 3.01 -2.51 12.89
CA LEU A 68 3.88 -3.10 11.88
C LEU A 68 4.39 -4.48 12.31
N SER A 69 4.75 -4.64 13.59
CA SER A 69 5.18 -5.91 14.15
C SER A 69 4.08 -6.97 14.08
N ALA A 70 2.85 -6.61 14.43
CA ALA A 70 1.70 -7.50 14.33
C ALA A 70 1.42 -7.91 12.87
N ALA A 71 1.46 -6.95 11.95
CA ALA A 71 1.24 -7.22 10.52
C ALA A 71 2.36 -8.10 9.92
N ILE A 72 3.62 -7.88 10.31
CA ILE A 72 4.74 -8.75 9.91
C ILE A 72 4.60 -10.14 10.52
N ALA A 73 4.11 -10.28 11.74
CA ALA A 73 3.85 -11.59 12.35
C ALA A 73 2.76 -12.37 11.57
N ASP A 74 1.68 -11.71 11.18
CA ASP A 74 0.64 -12.30 10.32
C ASP A 74 1.22 -12.72 8.97
N TYR A 75 2.07 -11.88 8.36
CA TYR A 75 2.78 -12.21 7.11
C TYR A 75 3.71 -13.39 7.26
N ASN A 76 4.52 -13.42 8.34
CA ASN A 76 5.42 -14.53 8.63
C ASN A 76 4.66 -15.85 8.78
N ALA A 77 3.50 -15.84 9.44
CA ALA A 77 2.65 -17.03 9.57
C ALA A 77 2.13 -17.50 8.20
N LEU A 78 1.76 -16.55 7.33
CA LEU A 78 1.21 -16.84 5.99
C LEU A 78 2.26 -17.44 5.04
N PHE A 79 3.48 -16.87 5.03
CA PHE A 79 4.55 -17.22 4.09
C PHE A 79 5.68 -18.07 4.70
N LYS A 80 5.56 -18.44 5.98
CA LYS A 80 6.56 -19.22 6.74
C LYS A 80 7.93 -18.57 6.75
N THR A 81 7.95 -17.25 6.98
CA THR A 81 9.13 -16.40 7.11
C THR A 81 9.35 -15.98 8.56
N ASN A 82 10.41 -15.22 8.85
CA ASN A 82 10.77 -14.77 10.21
C ASN A 82 11.29 -13.33 10.22
N PHE A 83 10.69 -12.44 9.45
CA PHE A 83 11.06 -11.03 9.42
C PHE A 83 10.70 -10.32 10.74
N SER A 84 11.46 -9.26 11.05
CA SER A 84 11.33 -8.43 12.25
C SER A 84 11.28 -6.95 11.92
N VAL A 85 10.93 -6.11 12.91
CA VAL A 85 10.80 -4.64 12.75
C VAL A 85 12.13 -3.92 13.06
N ASP A 86 13.26 -4.58 12.99
CA ASP A 86 14.56 -3.92 12.95
C ASP A 86 14.90 -3.51 11.51
N SER A 87 15.88 -2.62 11.33
CA SER A 87 16.21 -2.05 10.02
C SER A 87 16.53 -3.11 8.97
N ASN A 88 17.23 -4.18 9.33
CA ASN A 88 17.57 -5.26 8.41
C ASN A 88 16.36 -6.16 8.13
N GLY A 89 15.62 -6.51 9.17
CA GLY A 89 14.40 -7.31 9.06
C GLY A 89 13.34 -6.61 8.21
N PHE A 90 13.17 -5.30 8.40
CA PHE A 90 12.24 -4.50 7.62
C PHE A 90 12.63 -4.40 6.14
N GLN A 91 13.91 -4.21 5.81
CA GLN A 91 14.37 -4.25 4.42
C GLN A 91 14.16 -5.61 3.76
N ASN A 92 14.39 -6.69 4.49
CA ASN A 92 14.14 -8.03 3.98
C ASN A 92 12.65 -8.30 3.78
N TYR A 93 11.81 -7.85 4.72
CA TYR A 93 10.36 -7.87 4.58
C TYR A 93 9.90 -7.11 3.33
N TYR A 94 10.39 -5.88 3.11
CA TYR A 94 10.08 -5.08 1.91
C TYR A 94 10.40 -5.83 0.63
N ARG A 95 11.61 -6.43 0.54
CA ARG A 95 12.05 -7.15 -0.67
C ARG A 95 11.20 -8.40 -0.92
N ASP A 96 10.91 -9.15 0.12
CA ASP A 96 10.07 -10.35 -0.02
C ASP A 96 8.64 -9.97 -0.35
N LEU A 97 8.05 -8.98 0.31
CA LEU A 97 6.73 -8.46 0.01
C LEU A 97 6.61 -8.01 -1.45
N ALA A 98 7.61 -7.27 -1.96
CA ALA A 98 7.66 -6.86 -3.36
C ALA A 98 7.66 -8.06 -4.32
N LYS A 99 8.39 -9.12 -3.96
CA LYS A 99 8.42 -10.39 -4.72
C LYS A 99 7.06 -11.09 -4.69
N GLN A 100 6.43 -11.21 -3.52
CA GLN A 100 5.15 -11.87 -3.37
C GLN A 100 4.02 -11.12 -4.10
N VAL A 101 4.03 -9.78 -4.08
CA VAL A 101 3.10 -8.96 -4.87
C VAL A 101 3.28 -9.24 -6.37
N LYS A 102 4.52 -9.24 -6.87
CA LYS A 102 4.82 -9.55 -8.28
C LYS A 102 4.44 -10.98 -8.66
N ALA A 103 4.50 -11.91 -7.72
CA ALA A 103 4.09 -13.30 -7.92
C ALA A 103 2.57 -13.52 -7.81
N LYS A 104 1.78 -12.46 -7.57
CA LYS A 104 0.31 -12.51 -7.34
C LYS A 104 -0.08 -13.30 -6.09
N GLU A 105 0.84 -13.42 -5.12
CA GLU A 105 0.60 -14.13 -3.87
C GLU A 105 -0.06 -13.25 -2.80
N ILE A 106 -0.13 -11.93 -3.02
CA ILE A 106 -0.84 -10.95 -2.20
C ILE A 106 -2.07 -10.47 -2.97
N ASP A 107 -3.24 -10.57 -2.35
CA ASP A 107 -4.50 -10.12 -2.94
C ASP A 107 -4.74 -8.63 -2.71
N LEU A 108 -4.36 -8.13 -1.53
CA LEU A 108 -4.50 -6.73 -1.15
C LEU A 108 -3.25 -6.24 -0.41
N LEU A 109 -2.63 -5.18 -0.95
CA LEU A 109 -1.54 -4.46 -0.29
C LEU A 109 -2.03 -3.08 0.16
N ILE A 110 -1.95 -2.79 1.46
CA ILE A 110 -2.28 -1.49 2.05
C ILE A 110 -0.98 -0.73 2.28
N VAL A 111 -0.89 0.50 1.74
CA VAL A 111 0.33 1.31 1.80
C VAL A 111 0.02 2.75 2.18
N VAL A 112 0.94 3.41 2.88
CA VAL A 112 0.78 4.84 3.22
C VAL A 112 1.61 5.74 2.29
N GLY A 113 2.81 5.36 1.93
CA GLY A 113 3.66 6.09 0.98
C GLY A 113 4.47 5.14 0.11
N MET A 114 4.99 4.10 0.71
CA MET A 114 5.82 3.10 0.03
C MET A 114 5.06 2.40 -1.11
N PHE A 115 5.78 1.95 -2.13
CA PHE A 115 5.24 1.31 -3.34
C PHE A 115 4.39 2.20 -4.26
N LEU A 116 4.15 3.46 -3.92
CA LEU A 116 3.45 4.38 -4.81
C LEU A 116 4.40 4.99 -5.85
N THR A 117 5.70 5.06 -5.53
CA THR A 117 6.77 5.48 -6.45
C THR A 117 7.70 4.31 -6.74
N GLY A 118 8.33 4.28 -7.91
CA GLY A 118 9.40 3.34 -8.23
C GLY A 118 9.04 1.85 -8.29
N PHE A 119 7.92 1.42 -7.72
CA PHE A 119 7.53 0.02 -7.69
C PHE A 119 6.84 -0.42 -8.97
N ASP A 120 7.39 -1.42 -9.62
CA ASP A 120 6.86 -1.98 -10.85
C ASP A 120 6.14 -3.32 -10.59
N ALA A 121 4.82 -3.30 -10.78
CA ALA A 121 3.94 -4.46 -10.66
C ALA A 121 2.90 -4.46 -11.80
N PRO A 122 3.24 -4.94 -13.02
CA PRO A 122 2.35 -4.89 -14.17
C PRO A 122 1.00 -5.57 -13.96
N MET A 123 0.95 -6.58 -13.05
CA MET A 123 -0.28 -7.30 -12.71
C MET A 123 -1.22 -6.52 -11.80
N LEU A 124 -0.79 -5.38 -11.22
CA LEU A 124 -1.64 -4.57 -10.36
C LEU A 124 -2.84 -4.04 -11.15
N ASN A 125 -4.02 -4.54 -10.82
CA ASN A 125 -5.25 -4.26 -11.58
C ASN A 125 -5.97 -3.01 -11.07
N THR A 126 -6.14 -2.88 -9.74
CA THR A 126 -6.95 -1.81 -9.15
C THR A 126 -6.16 -1.09 -8.07
N LEU A 127 -6.13 0.22 -8.16
CA LEU A 127 -5.63 1.11 -7.12
C LEU A 127 -6.81 1.76 -6.40
N PHE A 128 -7.00 1.44 -5.13
CA PHE A 128 -7.90 2.16 -4.24
C PHE A 128 -7.14 3.29 -3.55
N VAL A 129 -7.70 4.49 -3.53
CA VAL A 129 -7.05 5.70 -3.00
C VAL A 129 -7.93 6.38 -1.97
N ASP A 130 -7.49 6.36 -0.71
CA ASP A 130 -8.03 7.18 0.39
C ASP A 130 -6.95 8.14 0.89
N LYS A 131 -6.45 8.96 -0.03
CA LYS A 131 -5.36 9.92 0.19
C LYS A 131 -5.53 11.10 -0.74
N ASN A 132 -5.18 12.31 -0.27
CA ASN A 132 -5.16 13.50 -1.11
C ASN A 132 -3.85 13.52 -1.93
N LEU A 133 -3.95 13.09 -3.17
CA LEU A 133 -2.84 13.12 -4.13
C LEU A 133 -3.00 14.31 -5.08
N ARG A 134 -1.88 14.92 -5.48
CA ARG A 134 -1.85 16.04 -6.43
C ARG A 134 -0.67 15.89 -7.38
N TYR A 135 -0.75 16.54 -8.54
CA TYR A 135 0.33 16.67 -9.52
C TYR A 135 1.13 15.37 -9.76
N HIS A 136 2.44 15.43 -9.53
CA HIS A 136 3.32 14.29 -9.73
C HIS A 136 2.94 13.06 -8.92
N GLY A 137 2.62 13.23 -7.64
CA GLY A 137 2.23 12.14 -6.76
C GLY A 137 0.99 11.40 -7.26
N LEU A 138 -0.01 12.16 -7.76
CA LEU A 138 -1.21 11.59 -8.36
C LEU A 138 -0.88 10.79 -9.64
N MET A 139 -0.12 11.39 -10.58
CA MET A 139 0.26 10.74 -11.82
C MET A 139 1.12 9.50 -11.60
N GLN A 140 2.06 9.55 -10.64
CA GLN A 140 2.89 8.41 -10.28
C GLN A 140 2.07 7.26 -9.70
N ALA A 141 1.14 7.55 -8.77
CA ALA A 141 0.27 6.54 -8.18
C ALA A 141 -0.65 5.92 -9.24
N PHE A 142 -1.29 6.73 -10.08
CA PHE A 142 -2.22 6.27 -11.10
C PHE A 142 -1.51 5.43 -12.17
N SER A 143 -0.27 5.77 -12.50
CA SER A 143 0.53 5.01 -13.46
C SER A 143 0.89 3.58 -12.99
N ARG A 144 0.69 3.26 -11.70
CA ARG A 144 0.95 1.89 -11.21
C ARG A 144 0.02 0.84 -11.81
N THR A 145 -1.18 1.22 -12.24
CA THR A 145 -2.18 0.30 -12.79
C THR A 145 -2.26 0.32 -14.32
N ASN A 146 -1.64 1.28 -15.00
CA ASN A 146 -1.85 1.50 -16.43
C ASN A 146 -1.11 0.49 -17.34
N ARG A 147 -0.22 -0.34 -16.81
CA ARG A 147 0.52 -1.33 -17.59
C ARG A 147 -0.37 -2.48 -18.02
N ILE A 148 -0.30 -2.82 -19.31
CA ILE A 148 -0.85 -4.07 -19.84
C ILE A 148 0.04 -5.22 -19.37
N PHE A 149 -0.57 -6.27 -18.83
CA PHE A 149 0.16 -7.45 -18.37
C PHE A 149 0.03 -8.62 -19.34
N ASP A 150 -1.22 -8.96 -19.68
CA ASP A 150 -1.57 -10.00 -20.64
C ASP A 150 -3.00 -9.78 -21.17
N ALA A 151 -3.55 -10.76 -21.87
CA ALA A 151 -4.93 -10.69 -22.37
C ALA A 151 -6.01 -10.57 -21.28
N THR A 152 -5.67 -10.89 -20.03
CA THR A 152 -6.61 -10.81 -18.88
C THR A 152 -6.57 -9.46 -18.17
N LYS A 153 -5.46 -8.70 -18.34
CA LYS A 153 -5.31 -7.34 -17.81
C LYS A 153 -4.86 -6.38 -18.90
N THR A 154 -5.81 -5.81 -19.59
CA THR A 154 -5.61 -4.86 -20.69
C THR A 154 -5.70 -3.38 -20.25
N PHE A 155 -6.21 -3.13 -19.04
CA PHE A 155 -6.31 -1.79 -18.44
C PHE A 155 -6.19 -1.90 -16.91
N GLY A 156 -6.07 -0.75 -16.24
CA GLY A 156 -6.11 -0.63 -14.79
C GLY A 156 -7.32 0.16 -14.33
N ASN A 157 -7.69 -0.04 -13.08
CA ASN A 157 -8.78 0.67 -12.43
C ASN A 157 -8.24 1.55 -11.31
N ILE A 158 -8.87 2.71 -11.14
CA ILE A 158 -8.59 3.61 -10.02
C ILE A 158 -9.92 3.92 -9.35
N VAL A 159 -9.99 3.70 -8.04
CA VAL A 159 -11.16 3.99 -7.22
C VAL A 159 -10.73 4.95 -6.13
N THR A 160 -11.31 6.14 -6.09
CA THR A 160 -10.99 7.16 -5.11
C THR A 160 -12.07 7.28 -4.06
N PHE A 161 -11.68 7.39 -2.79
CA PHE A 161 -12.56 7.69 -1.64
C PHE A 161 -12.49 9.18 -1.26
N ARG A 162 -11.65 9.94 -1.95
CA ARG A 162 -11.53 11.39 -1.87
C ARG A 162 -12.01 12.02 -3.16
N ASP A 163 -12.43 13.27 -3.09
CA ASP A 163 -12.68 14.06 -4.30
C ASP A 163 -11.36 14.47 -4.93
N LEU A 164 -10.92 13.71 -5.91
CA LEU A 164 -9.68 13.95 -6.67
C LEU A 164 -9.95 14.41 -8.11
N GLU A 165 -11.19 14.75 -8.46
CA GLU A 165 -11.55 15.12 -9.85
C GLU A 165 -10.75 16.34 -10.31
N GLN A 166 -10.81 17.45 -9.57
CA GLN A 166 -10.08 18.66 -9.94
C GLN A 166 -8.56 18.44 -9.91
N ALA A 167 -8.04 17.72 -8.91
CA ALA A 167 -6.61 17.41 -8.83
C ALA A 167 -6.14 16.56 -10.02
N THR A 168 -7.01 15.70 -10.55
CA THR A 168 -6.73 14.89 -11.74
C THR A 168 -6.69 15.75 -13.00
N ILE A 169 -7.67 16.66 -13.17
CA ILE A 169 -7.71 17.60 -14.30
C ILE A 169 -6.46 18.49 -14.29
N ASP A 170 -6.11 19.05 -13.13
CA ASP A 170 -4.95 19.92 -12.97
C ASP A 170 -3.65 19.17 -13.31
N ALA A 171 -3.51 17.92 -12.84
CA ALA A 171 -2.35 17.10 -13.14
C ALA A 171 -2.22 16.78 -14.65
N ILE A 172 -3.31 16.40 -15.31
CA ILE A 172 -3.32 16.12 -16.76
C ILE A 172 -3.00 17.39 -17.58
N THR A 173 -3.46 18.54 -17.10
CA THR A 173 -3.24 19.82 -17.81
C THR A 173 -1.79 20.30 -17.67
N LEU A 174 -1.09 19.90 -16.60
CA LEU A 174 0.29 20.29 -16.33
C LEU A 174 1.30 19.48 -17.16
N PHE A 175 0.94 18.27 -17.61
CA PHE A 175 1.78 17.30 -18.32
C PHE A 175 1.26 16.99 -19.72
#